data_6cdd9086bedce1c3f9e2dfd270c7ed82
#
_entry.id   6cdd9086bedce1c3f9e2dfd270c7ed82
#
_cell.length_a   1.000
_cell.length_b   1.000
_cell.length_c   1.000
_cell.angle_alpha   90.00
_cell.angle_beta   90.00
_cell.angle_gamma   90.00
#
_symmetry.space_group_name_H-M   'P 1'
#
loop_
_entity.id
_entity.type
_entity.pdbx_description
1 polymer ?
#
loop_
_entity_poly.entity_id
_entity_poly.type
_entity_poly.pdbx_seq_one_letter_code
_entity_poly.pdbx_strand_id
1 'polypeptide(L)'
;MKIASIIAVALFGVGLVAGLACGGTAATAGPTPTQTPTGQEVWVTEEDSGGTVTIGMADSLIVSLDSNPTTGFSWALVSISNTSVVMNVSNEYIPNPTPTGEPIVGSGGEEIWTFAPQAAGTSTIEMMYARPWESVEPAARFNITVTVE
;
A
#
# COMPACT_ATOMS: atom_id res chain seq x y z
N MET A 1 -16.50 18.34 -18.38
CA MET A 1 -15.88 19.62 -17.97
C MET A 1 -14.83 19.28 -16.93
N LYS A 2 -13.55 19.36 -17.31
CA LYS A 2 -12.42 19.03 -16.45
C LYS A 2 -12.03 20.27 -15.64
N ILE A 3 -12.00 20.16 -14.33
CA ILE A 3 -11.49 21.22 -13.45
C ILE A 3 -10.10 20.80 -12.99
N ALA A 4 -9.08 21.44 -13.55
CA ALA A 4 -7.70 21.32 -13.10
C ALA A 4 -7.48 22.21 -11.89
N SER A 5 -7.07 21.65 -10.76
CA SER A 5 -6.69 22.40 -9.56
C SER A 5 -5.19 22.60 -9.54
N ILE A 6 -4.77 23.85 -9.74
CA ILE A 6 -3.36 24.27 -9.66
C ILE A 6 -3.10 24.66 -8.21
N ILE A 7 -2.18 23.99 -7.53
CA ILE A 7 -1.70 24.39 -6.20
C ILE A 7 -0.36 25.11 -6.37
N ALA A 8 -0.34 26.36 -5.93
CA ALA A 8 0.77 27.30 -5.99
C ALA A 8 1.83 26.94 -4.93
N VAL A 9 3.10 26.95 -5.36
CA VAL A 9 4.28 26.87 -4.50
C VAL A 9 4.58 28.25 -3.94
N ALA A 10 4.66 28.38 -2.61
CA ALA A 10 5.14 29.55 -1.92
C ALA A 10 6.60 29.34 -1.46
N LEU A 11 7.51 30.08 -2.06
CA LEU A 11 8.90 30.26 -1.59
C LEU A 11 8.92 31.27 -0.42
N PHE A 12 9.57 30.92 0.68
CA PHE A 12 10.11 31.86 1.67
C PHE A 12 11.53 31.36 2.01
N GLY A 13 12.58 32.06 1.83
CA GLY A 13 13.00 33.35 2.31
C GLY A 13 14.19 33.10 3.26
N VAL A 14 15.41 33.46 2.75
CA VAL A 14 16.74 33.36 3.36
C VAL A 14 16.83 34.19 4.63
N GLY A 15 17.44 33.63 5.69
CA GLY A 15 17.90 34.34 6.89
C GLY A 15 19.30 33.85 7.29
N LEU A 16 20.32 34.63 6.94
CA LEU A 16 21.71 34.44 7.34
C LEU A 16 21.96 35.09 8.69
N VAL A 17 22.39 34.33 9.71
CA VAL A 17 23.04 34.88 10.92
C VAL A 17 24.29 34.08 11.25
N ALA A 18 25.44 34.76 11.13
CA ALA A 18 26.73 34.28 11.62
C ALA A 18 26.86 34.55 13.11
N GLY A 19 27.22 33.53 13.88
CA GLY A 19 27.56 33.65 15.31
C GLY A 19 28.63 32.61 15.68
N LEU A 20 29.84 33.07 15.87
CA LEU A 20 30.99 32.33 16.35
C LEU A 20 30.94 32.26 17.89
N ALA A 21 30.89 31.07 18.47
CA ALA A 21 31.28 30.84 19.85
C ALA A 21 31.75 29.39 20.08
N CYS A 22 33.00 29.29 20.46
CA CYS A 22 33.71 28.08 20.87
C CYS A 22 33.20 27.60 22.25
N GLY A 23 32.88 26.31 22.42
CA GLY A 23 32.55 25.71 23.69
C GLY A 23 32.21 24.24 23.52
N GLY A 24 33.21 23.36 23.72
CA GLY A 24 33.02 21.93 23.66
C GLY A 24 32.17 21.39 24.81
N THR A 25 31.09 20.71 24.49
CA THR A 25 30.46 19.72 25.37
C THR A 25 29.96 18.58 24.45
N ALA A 26 30.38 17.37 24.80
CA ALA A 26 29.95 16.16 24.11
C ALA A 26 28.42 16.07 24.16
N ALA A 27 27.79 16.35 23.05
CA ALA A 27 26.35 16.11 22.89
C ALA A 27 26.13 14.59 22.81
N THR A 28 25.56 14.06 23.89
CA THR A 28 24.91 12.74 23.88
C THR A 28 23.91 12.73 22.74
N ALA A 29 24.16 11.90 21.74
CA ALA A 29 23.22 11.69 20.65
C ALA A 29 21.92 11.15 21.27
N GLY A 30 20.92 12.00 21.35
CA GLY A 30 19.56 11.57 21.65
C GLY A 30 19.05 10.61 20.58
N PRO A 31 18.08 9.75 20.90
CA PRO A 31 17.53 8.82 19.91
C PRO A 31 17.07 9.62 18.70
N THR A 32 17.62 9.27 17.53
CA THR A 32 17.16 9.80 16.26
C THR A 32 15.66 9.56 16.18
N PRO A 33 14.82 10.59 15.97
CA PRO A 33 13.40 10.36 15.78
C PRO A 33 13.26 9.41 14.59
N THR A 34 12.68 8.24 14.83
CA THR A 34 12.21 7.36 13.77
C THR A 34 11.16 8.16 13.01
N GLN A 35 11.56 8.76 11.91
CA GLN A 35 10.59 9.37 11.01
C GLN A 35 9.73 8.23 10.49
N THR A 36 8.48 8.22 10.89
CA THR A 36 7.45 7.46 10.18
C THR A 36 7.52 7.94 8.73
N PRO A 37 7.74 7.06 7.74
CA PRO A 37 7.76 7.48 6.34
C PRO A 37 6.44 8.19 6.07
N THR A 38 6.53 9.45 5.65
CA THR A 38 5.37 10.25 5.23
C THR A 38 5.04 9.87 3.79
N GLY A 39 4.89 8.56 3.55
CA GLY A 39 4.47 8.02 2.27
C GLY A 39 2.96 8.12 2.12
N GLN A 40 2.48 8.14 0.89
CA GLN A 40 1.07 8.05 0.56
C GLN A 40 0.66 6.58 0.46
N GLU A 41 -0.60 6.31 0.79
CA GLU A 41 -1.24 5.05 0.46
C GLU A 41 -1.83 5.17 -0.94
N VAL A 42 -1.37 4.33 -1.85
CA VAL A 42 -1.90 4.23 -3.22
C VAL A 42 -2.83 3.03 -3.26
N TRP A 43 -4.11 3.30 -3.44
CA TRP A 43 -5.16 2.27 -3.43
C TRP A 43 -5.45 1.79 -4.84
N VAL A 44 -5.57 0.48 -5.00
CA VAL A 44 -6.01 -0.21 -6.21
C VAL A 44 -7.07 -1.24 -5.85
N THR A 45 -7.99 -1.48 -6.77
CA THR A 45 -9.14 -2.36 -6.62
C THR A 45 -9.19 -3.39 -7.76
N GLU A 46 -10.20 -4.25 -7.78
CA GLU A 46 -10.41 -5.22 -8.87
C GLU A 46 -10.50 -4.57 -10.25
N GLU A 47 -10.98 -3.31 -10.33
CA GLU A 47 -11.10 -2.56 -11.58
C GLU A 47 -9.75 -2.22 -12.21
N ASP A 48 -8.68 -2.17 -11.39
CA ASP A 48 -7.31 -1.88 -11.83
C ASP A 48 -6.57 -3.13 -12.31
N SER A 49 -7.23 -4.29 -12.29
CA SER A 49 -6.63 -5.57 -12.71
C SER A 49 -6.15 -5.53 -14.16
N GLY A 50 -4.92 -5.97 -14.39
CA GLY A 50 -4.24 -5.89 -15.68
C GLY A 50 -3.57 -4.54 -15.95
N GLY A 51 -3.70 -3.57 -15.05
CA GLY A 51 -3.14 -2.23 -15.17
C GLY A 51 -1.70 -2.10 -14.67
N THR A 52 -1.26 -0.83 -14.64
CA THR A 52 0.04 -0.43 -14.09
C THR A 52 -0.16 0.73 -13.12
N VAL A 53 0.50 0.66 -11.96
CA VAL A 53 0.52 1.71 -10.95
C VAL A 53 1.96 2.13 -10.68
N THR A 54 2.18 3.43 -10.47
CA THR A 54 3.48 3.97 -10.06
C THR A 54 3.41 4.46 -8.62
N ILE A 55 4.39 4.07 -7.81
CA ILE A 55 4.52 4.47 -6.40
C ILE A 55 5.94 4.94 -6.12
N GLY A 56 6.07 5.86 -5.17
CA GLY A 56 7.38 6.30 -4.66
C GLY A 56 7.93 5.32 -3.60
N MET A 57 9.24 5.44 -3.31
CA MET A 57 9.92 4.61 -2.30
C MET A 57 9.38 4.77 -0.86
N ALA A 58 8.68 5.86 -0.57
CA ALA A 58 8.07 6.09 0.74
C ALA A 58 6.60 5.68 0.80
N ASP A 59 5.98 5.36 -0.34
CA ASP A 59 4.56 5.05 -0.43
C ASP A 59 4.27 3.60 -0.04
N SER A 60 2.99 3.29 0.16
CA SER A 60 2.49 1.93 0.32
C SER A 60 1.43 1.65 -0.74
N LEU A 61 1.49 0.50 -1.37
CA LEU A 61 0.43 0.04 -2.26
C LEU A 61 -0.58 -0.78 -1.45
N ILE A 62 -1.83 -0.36 -1.51
CA ILE A 62 -2.95 -1.04 -0.86
C ILE A 62 -3.83 -1.64 -1.95
N VAL A 63 -3.96 -2.96 -1.94
CA VAL A 63 -4.84 -3.70 -2.84
C VAL A 63 -6.08 -4.12 -2.06
N SER A 64 -7.24 -3.58 -2.42
CA SER A 64 -8.55 -3.90 -1.83
C SER A 64 -9.35 -4.74 -2.80
N LEU A 65 -9.72 -5.95 -2.39
CA LEU A 65 -10.43 -6.92 -3.21
C LEU A 65 -11.65 -7.45 -2.47
N ASP A 66 -12.79 -7.48 -3.14
CA ASP A 66 -14.02 -8.04 -2.59
C ASP A 66 -13.81 -9.51 -2.18
N SER A 67 -14.27 -9.87 -1.00
CA SER A 67 -14.13 -11.23 -0.48
C SER A 67 -15.33 -11.67 0.34
N ASN A 68 -15.63 -12.96 0.28
CA ASN A 68 -16.64 -13.57 1.15
C ASN A 68 -16.15 -14.91 1.72
N PRO A 69 -15.37 -14.88 2.81
CA PRO A 69 -14.80 -16.07 3.43
C PRO A 69 -15.87 -17.08 3.93
N THR A 70 -17.11 -16.63 4.13
CA THR A 70 -18.20 -17.52 4.55
C THR A 70 -18.59 -18.55 3.48
N THR A 71 -18.20 -18.29 2.22
CA THR A 71 -18.36 -19.23 1.09
C THR A 71 -17.18 -20.19 0.95
N GLY A 72 -16.13 -19.99 1.78
CA GLY A 72 -14.88 -20.73 1.73
C GLY A 72 -13.86 -20.19 0.72
N PHE A 73 -14.20 -19.17 -0.04
CA PHE A 73 -13.28 -18.48 -0.94
C PHE A 73 -12.44 -17.44 -0.18
N SER A 74 -11.19 -17.27 -0.59
CA SER A 74 -10.29 -16.23 -0.14
C SER A 74 -9.30 -15.88 -1.23
N TRP A 75 -8.76 -14.67 -1.16
CA TRP A 75 -7.66 -14.27 -2.00
C TRP A 75 -6.36 -14.90 -1.53
N ALA A 76 -5.54 -15.33 -2.46
CA ALA A 76 -4.21 -15.87 -2.21
C ALA A 76 -3.19 -15.20 -3.12
N LEU A 77 -2.06 -14.78 -2.56
CA LEU A 77 -0.93 -14.29 -3.33
C LEU A 77 -0.29 -15.46 -4.09
N VAL A 78 -0.32 -15.40 -5.42
CA VAL A 78 0.27 -16.42 -6.28
C VAL A 78 1.74 -16.14 -6.50
N SER A 79 2.06 -14.92 -6.92
CA SER A 79 3.44 -14.53 -7.20
C SER A 79 3.67 -13.02 -7.07
N ILE A 80 4.91 -12.66 -6.78
CA ILE A 80 5.49 -11.33 -6.99
C ILE A 80 6.70 -11.55 -7.88
N SER A 81 6.68 -10.99 -9.09
CA SER A 81 7.71 -11.27 -10.10
C SER A 81 9.12 -10.81 -9.67
N ASN A 82 9.20 -9.77 -8.84
CA ASN A 82 10.45 -9.28 -8.26
C ASN A 82 10.25 -8.78 -6.83
N THR A 83 10.53 -9.63 -5.85
CA THR A 83 10.41 -9.31 -4.42
C THR A 83 11.48 -8.33 -3.93
N SER A 84 12.52 -8.05 -4.70
CA SER A 84 13.50 -7.01 -4.40
C SER A 84 12.99 -5.60 -4.75
N VAL A 85 11.91 -5.49 -5.52
CA VAL A 85 11.26 -4.22 -5.88
C VAL A 85 10.07 -3.95 -4.97
N VAL A 86 9.22 -4.96 -4.75
CA VAL A 86 8.02 -4.87 -3.93
C VAL A 86 7.86 -6.14 -3.12
N MET A 87 7.48 -6.01 -1.85
CA MET A 87 7.15 -7.16 -0.99
C MET A 87 5.79 -7.00 -0.32
N ASN A 88 5.12 -8.12 -0.05
CA ASN A 88 3.92 -8.14 0.79
C ASN A 88 4.29 -7.92 2.25
N VAL A 89 3.57 -7.03 2.92
CA VAL A 89 3.77 -6.69 4.34
C VAL A 89 2.68 -7.30 5.22
N SER A 90 1.42 -7.20 4.78
CA SER A 90 0.27 -7.70 5.53
C SER A 90 -0.92 -7.98 4.62
N ASN A 91 -1.83 -8.80 5.15
CA ASN A 91 -3.18 -8.91 4.63
C ASN A 91 -4.17 -8.95 5.79
N GLU A 92 -5.34 -8.36 5.59
CA GLU A 92 -6.41 -8.29 6.58
C GLU A 92 -7.77 -8.41 5.88
N TYR A 93 -8.73 -9.09 6.52
CA TYR A 93 -10.11 -9.12 6.08
C TYR A 93 -10.95 -8.13 6.88
N ILE A 94 -11.65 -7.25 6.20
CA ILE A 94 -12.54 -6.24 6.79
C ILE A 94 -13.98 -6.59 6.38
N PRO A 95 -14.84 -7.02 7.33
CA PRO A 95 -16.22 -7.31 7.03
C PRO A 95 -16.99 -6.04 6.65
N ASN A 96 -17.96 -6.19 5.74
CA ASN A 96 -18.85 -5.09 5.39
C ASN A 96 -19.57 -4.52 6.62
N PRO A 97 -19.66 -3.19 6.75
CA PRO A 97 -20.37 -2.55 7.86
C PRO A 97 -21.85 -2.92 7.84
N THR A 98 -22.39 -3.22 9.01
CA THR A 98 -23.80 -3.52 9.16
C THR A 98 -24.50 -2.40 9.96
N PRO A 99 -25.81 -2.17 9.75
CA PRO A 99 -26.54 -1.13 10.48
C PRO A 99 -26.54 -1.30 12.01
N THR A 100 -26.34 -2.52 12.49
CA THR A 100 -26.31 -2.85 13.92
C THR A 100 -24.91 -2.93 14.50
N GLY A 101 -23.86 -2.85 13.66
CA GLY A 101 -22.46 -3.05 14.07
C GLY A 101 -22.08 -4.50 14.34
N GLU A 102 -23.01 -5.44 14.28
CA GLU A 102 -22.75 -6.87 14.44
C GLU A 102 -22.47 -7.51 13.07
N PRO A 103 -21.43 -8.34 12.91
CA PRO A 103 -21.16 -9.04 11.64
C PRO A 103 -22.34 -9.95 11.25
N ILE A 104 -22.90 -9.70 10.07
CA ILE A 104 -23.93 -10.60 9.51
C ILE A 104 -23.24 -11.73 8.77
N VAL A 105 -23.53 -12.97 9.14
CA VAL A 105 -23.01 -14.14 8.44
C VAL A 105 -23.43 -14.10 6.98
N GLY A 106 -22.44 -14.17 6.07
CA GLY A 106 -22.66 -14.13 4.62
C GLY A 106 -22.63 -12.74 3.99
N SER A 107 -22.41 -11.67 4.76
CA SER A 107 -22.41 -10.29 4.22
C SER A 107 -21.21 -9.97 3.32
N GLY A 108 -20.16 -10.80 3.32
CA GLY A 108 -18.92 -10.48 2.61
C GLY A 108 -18.13 -9.34 3.27
N GLY A 109 -17.12 -8.84 2.58
CA GLY A 109 -16.23 -7.78 3.02
C GLY A 109 -15.12 -7.58 2.00
N GLU A 110 -14.03 -7.01 2.43
CA GLU A 110 -12.84 -6.74 1.61
C GLU A 110 -11.61 -7.41 2.22
N GLU A 111 -10.76 -7.98 1.38
CA GLU A 111 -9.40 -8.35 1.76
C GLU A 111 -8.44 -7.24 1.35
N ILE A 112 -7.79 -6.66 2.35
CA ILE A 112 -6.84 -5.57 2.20
C ILE A 112 -5.42 -6.15 2.26
N TRP A 113 -4.69 -5.99 1.17
CA TRP A 113 -3.30 -6.42 1.06
C TRP A 113 -2.39 -5.22 0.99
N THR A 114 -1.39 -5.16 1.86
CA THR A 114 -0.42 -4.06 1.89
C THR A 114 0.91 -4.53 1.31
N PHE A 115 1.43 -3.76 0.37
CA PHE A 115 2.73 -3.98 -0.24
C PHE A 115 3.64 -2.77 -0.03
N ALA A 116 4.91 -3.03 0.30
CA ALA A 116 5.91 -2.00 0.50
C ALA A 116 6.98 -2.06 -0.61
N PRO A 117 7.38 -0.90 -1.16
CA PRO A 117 8.52 -0.82 -2.07
C PRO A 117 9.82 -1.15 -1.34
N GLN A 118 10.74 -1.81 -2.03
CA GLN A 118 12.06 -2.20 -1.53
C GLN A 118 13.18 -1.54 -2.32
N ALA A 119 12.99 -1.39 -3.63
CA ALA A 119 13.93 -0.73 -4.54
C ALA A 119 13.19 -0.21 -5.77
N ALA A 120 13.77 0.78 -6.44
CA ALA A 120 13.28 1.25 -7.74
C ALA A 120 13.30 0.12 -8.77
N GLY A 121 12.27 0.07 -9.61
CA GLY A 121 12.12 -0.96 -10.64
C GLY A 121 10.66 -1.31 -10.88
N THR A 122 10.43 -2.44 -11.55
CA THR A 122 9.10 -2.92 -11.89
C THR A 122 8.89 -4.34 -11.38
N SER A 123 7.70 -4.60 -10.83
CA SER A 123 7.28 -5.93 -10.36
C SER A 123 5.79 -6.14 -10.66
N THR A 124 5.41 -7.36 -11.00
CA THR A 124 4.01 -7.74 -11.18
C THR A 124 3.57 -8.59 -9.98
N ILE A 125 2.43 -8.25 -9.43
CA ILE A 125 1.76 -8.98 -8.36
C ILE A 125 0.63 -9.77 -9.00
N GLU A 126 0.52 -11.06 -8.70
CA GLU A 126 -0.54 -11.93 -9.16
C GLU A 126 -1.24 -12.58 -7.96
N MET A 127 -2.56 -12.54 -7.97
CA MET A 127 -3.41 -13.10 -6.93
C MET A 127 -4.54 -13.92 -7.53
N MET A 128 -5.08 -14.86 -6.76
CA MET A 128 -6.22 -15.67 -7.16
C MET A 128 -7.26 -15.74 -6.03
N TYR A 129 -8.53 -15.74 -6.43
CA TYR A 129 -9.66 -15.97 -5.54
C TYR A 129 -10.14 -17.41 -5.68
N ALA A 130 -9.92 -18.22 -4.68
CA ALA A 130 -10.16 -19.66 -4.76
C ALA A 130 -10.49 -20.25 -3.38
N ARG A 131 -10.98 -21.50 -3.40
CA ARG A 131 -11.05 -22.34 -2.19
C ARG A 131 -9.73 -23.11 -2.07
N PRO A 132 -8.98 -22.99 -0.96
CA PRO A 132 -7.65 -23.59 -0.84
C PRO A 132 -7.62 -25.11 -0.95
N TRP A 133 -8.74 -25.78 -0.71
CA TRP A 133 -8.86 -27.25 -0.75
C TRP A 133 -9.37 -27.79 -2.09
N GLU A 134 -9.75 -26.94 -3.01
CA GLU A 134 -10.25 -27.35 -4.34
C GLU A 134 -9.15 -27.19 -5.39
N SER A 135 -8.98 -28.23 -6.20
CA SER A 135 -8.04 -28.21 -7.35
C SER A 135 -8.80 -27.87 -8.63
N VAL A 136 -9.50 -26.76 -8.64
CA VAL A 136 -10.29 -26.26 -9.78
C VAL A 136 -9.78 -24.90 -10.22
N GLU A 137 -10.21 -24.42 -11.37
CA GLU A 137 -9.90 -23.05 -11.83
C GLU A 137 -10.37 -22.03 -10.78
N PRO A 138 -9.56 -21.02 -10.43
CA PRO A 138 -9.96 -19.95 -9.53
C PRO A 138 -11.21 -19.21 -10.01
N ALA A 139 -12.03 -18.75 -9.07
CA ALA A 139 -13.22 -17.97 -9.39
C ALA A 139 -12.89 -16.59 -9.96
N ALA A 140 -11.77 -16.00 -9.52
CA ALA A 140 -11.25 -14.75 -10.05
C ALA A 140 -9.72 -14.70 -9.98
N ARG A 141 -9.13 -13.82 -10.79
CA ARG A 141 -7.70 -13.51 -10.80
C ARG A 141 -7.53 -12.00 -10.79
N PHE A 142 -6.54 -11.56 -10.07
CA PHE A 142 -6.10 -10.16 -10.04
C PHE A 142 -4.62 -10.11 -10.38
N ASN A 143 -4.22 -9.16 -11.20
CA ASN A 143 -2.81 -8.87 -11.45
C ASN A 143 -2.62 -7.36 -11.61
N ILE A 144 -1.50 -6.85 -11.11
CA ILE A 144 -1.13 -5.43 -11.24
C ILE A 144 0.38 -5.31 -11.43
N THR A 145 0.79 -4.45 -12.35
CA THR A 145 2.21 -4.11 -12.53
C THR A 145 2.53 -2.87 -11.71
N VAL A 146 3.49 -2.98 -10.81
CA VAL A 146 3.92 -1.90 -9.92
C VAL A 146 5.26 -1.37 -10.41
N THR A 147 5.34 -0.08 -10.66
CA THR A 147 6.59 0.63 -10.92
C THR A 147 6.95 1.46 -9.70
N VAL A 148 8.14 1.26 -9.15
CA VAL A 148 8.68 2.00 -8.01
C VAL A 148 9.74 2.98 -8.50
N GLU A 149 9.59 4.27 -8.12
CA GLU A 149 10.50 5.38 -8.47
C GLU A 149 11.18 6.01 -7.25
#